data_829a1cba30d035c6dd3cc00ca762c718
#
_entry.id   829a1cba30d035c6dd3cc00ca762c718
#
_cell.length_a   1.000
_cell.length_b   1.000
_cell.length_c   1.000
_cell.angle_alpha   90.00
_cell.angle_beta   90.00
_cell.angle_gamma   90.00
#
_symmetry.space_group_name_H-M   'P 1'
#
loop_
_entity.id
_entity.type
_entity.pdbx_description
1 polymer ?
#
loop_
_entity_poly.entity_id
_entity_poly.type
_entity_poly.pdbx_seq_one_letter_code
_entity_poly.pdbx_strand_id
1 'polypeptide(L)'
;MMKENKLKNKLVFFLHTCFTVAKDSGAGKSAYFYDYLRLLDFYAYGSIKTLAKKITFDNAMLYYLDNTTNNKDNPNENYAREFLELFTILKGPQIANGNYTKYTEHDIQQAARVFSGIKVKPNRDNIDNDTGIPYGLSLIHI
;
A
#
# COMPACT_ATOMS: atom_id res chain seq x y z
N MET A 1 -1.38 -17.51 27.06
CA MET A 1 -1.81 -16.19 26.56
C MET A 1 -0.66 -15.22 26.26
N MET A 2 0.45 -15.17 27.03
CA MET A 2 1.54 -14.21 26.77
C MET A 2 2.48 -14.54 25.58
N LYS A 3 2.55 -15.78 25.11
CA LYS A 3 3.46 -16.21 24.02
C LYS A 3 2.92 -15.86 22.62
N GLU A 4 1.61 -15.96 22.42
CA GLU A 4 0.96 -15.72 21.13
C GLU A 4 1.05 -14.24 20.69
N ASN A 5 0.84 -13.31 21.61
CA ASN A 5 0.99 -11.89 21.35
C ASN A 5 2.42 -11.47 20.93
N LYS A 6 3.46 -12.14 21.44
CA LYS A 6 4.85 -11.83 21.07
C LYS A 6 5.18 -12.20 19.61
N LEU A 7 4.68 -13.34 19.13
CA LEU A 7 4.88 -13.74 17.74
C LEU A 7 4.11 -12.83 16.79
N LYS A 8 2.84 -12.56 17.10
CA LYS A 8 2.01 -11.66 16.30
C LYS A 8 2.65 -10.28 16.17
N ASN A 9 3.11 -9.70 17.27
CA ASN A 9 3.80 -8.40 17.24
C ASN A 9 5.07 -8.40 16.37
N LYS A 10 5.84 -9.49 16.38
CA LYS A 10 7.01 -9.64 15.50
C LYS A 10 6.60 -9.72 14.03
N LEU A 11 5.50 -10.43 13.73
CA LEU A 11 4.96 -10.50 12.37
C LEU A 11 4.44 -9.14 11.89
N VAL A 12 3.71 -8.41 12.74
CA VAL A 12 3.26 -7.03 12.43
C VAL A 12 4.46 -6.12 12.16
N PHE A 13 5.49 -6.19 13.00
CA PHE A 13 6.73 -5.43 12.77
C PHE A 13 7.41 -5.83 11.45
N PHE A 14 7.52 -7.12 11.17
CA PHE A 14 8.04 -7.61 9.90
C PHE A 14 7.22 -7.09 8.70
N LEU A 15 5.89 -7.19 8.75
CA LEU A 15 5.02 -6.66 7.71
C LEU A 15 5.19 -5.14 7.55
N HIS A 16 5.38 -4.42 8.65
CA HIS A 16 5.68 -2.98 8.62
C HIS A 16 7.02 -2.68 7.92
N THR A 17 8.02 -3.54 8.03
CA THR A 17 9.27 -3.37 7.27
C THR A 17 9.12 -3.68 5.79
N CYS A 18 8.15 -4.53 5.41
CA CYS A 18 7.85 -4.84 4.01
C CYS A 18 6.98 -3.77 3.33
N PHE A 19 5.97 -3.27 4.04
CA PHE A 19 5.00 -2.27 3.54
C PHE A 19 5.18 -0.94 4.28
N THR A 20 6.40 -0.42 4.30
CA THR A 20 6.78 0.72 5.14
C THR A 20 5.92 1.97 4.92
N VAL A 21 5.47 2.55 6.03
CA VAL A 21 4.87 3.89 6.13
C VAL A 21 5.51 4.61 7.31
N ALA A 22 6.08 5.80 7.07
CA ALA A 22 6.65 6.60 8.14
C ALA A 22 5.60 7.49 8.79
N LYS A 23 5.41 7.34 10.11
CA LYS A 23 4.42 8.08 10.90
C LYS A 23 4.62 9.60 10.81
N ASP A 24 5.88 10.05 10.99
CA ASP A 24 6.18 11.47 11.20
C ASP A 24 6.50 12.22 9.90
N SER A 25 6.65 11.51 8.77
CA SER A 25 7.08 12.08 7.49
C SER A 25 6.18 11.80 6.30
N GLY A 26 4.90 11.43 6.52
CA GLY A 26 4.06 11.22 5.35
C GLY A 26 2.80 10.38 5.52
N ALA A 27 2.55 9.79 6.71
CA ALA A 27 1.33 9.00 6.94
C ALA A 27 0.03 9.83 6.99
N GLY A 28 0.12 11.14 6.86
CA GLY A 28 -1.02 12.04 7.04
C GLY A 28 -1.47 12.13 8.50
N LYS A 29 -2.74 11.88 8.77
CA LYS A 29 -3.28 11.92 10.14
C LYS A 29 -2.85 10.70 10.95
N SER A 30 -2.61 10.86 12.26
CA SER A 30 -2.30 9.74 13.18
C SER A 30 -3.34 8.62 13.14
N ALA A 31 -4.60 8.95 12.86
CA ALA A 31 -5.68 7.98 12.69
C ALA A 31 -5.45 7.04 11.49
N TYR A 32 -4.87 7.53 10.39
CA TYR A 32 -4.54 6.69 9.22
C TYR A 32 -3.42 5.71 9.56
N PHE A 33 -2.40 6.18 10.28
CA PHE A 33 -1.32 5.30 10.73
C PHE A 33 -1.82 4.22 11.70
N TYR A 34 -2.78 4.55 12.56
CA TYR A 34 -3.44 3.57 13.42
C TYR A 34 -4.21 2.52 12.61
N ASP A 35 -4.99 2.95 11.60
CA ASP A 35 -5.73 2.02 10.73
C ASP A 35 -4.79 1.12 9.92
N TYR A 36 -3.69 1.67 9.42
CA TYR A 36 -2.63 0.92 8.76
C TYR A 36 -2.04 -0.17 9.67
N LEU A 37 -1.70 0.14 10.92
CA LEU A 37 -1.20 -0.87 11.86
C LEU A 37 -2.25 -1.94 12.17
N ARG A 38 -3.52 -1.58 12.27
CA ARG A 38 -4.63 -2.54 12.41
C ARG A 38 -4.74 -3.47 11.20
N LEU A 39 -4.52 -2.95 10.00
CA LEU A 39 -4.53 -3.75 8.78
C LEU A 39 -3.39 -4.78 8.79
N LEU A 40 -2.18 -4.39 9.17
CA LEU A 40 -1.07 -5.32 9.34
C LEU A 40 -1.34 -6.36 10.44
N ASP A 41 -1.93 -5.95 11.57
CA ASP A 41 -2.30 -6.83 12.68
C ASP A 41 -3.37 -7.86 12.24
N PHE A 42 -4.35 -7.44 11.46
CA PHE A 42 -5.39 -8.31 10.91
C PHE A 42 -4.79 -9.41 10.02
N TYR A 43 -3.84 -9.03 9.16
CA TYR A 43 -3.19 -9.95 8.22
C TYR A 43 -1.90 -10.59 8.76
N ALA A 44 -1.56 -10.44 10.03
CA ALA A 44 -0.33 -11.00 10.62
C ALA A 44 -0.19 -12.52 10.41
N TYR A 45 -1.30 -13.24 10.38
CA TYR A 45 -1.36 -14.68 10.06
C TYR A 45 -2.13 -14.95 8.76
N GLY A 46 -2.41 -13.92 7.98
CA GLY A 46 -3.24 -13.98 6.79
C GLY A 46 -2.46 -14.08 5.48
N SER A 47 -3.15 -13.81 4.40
CA SER A 47 -2.59 -13.83 3.05
C SER A 47 -1.86 -12.54 2.71
N ILE A 48 -0.56 -12.61 2.42
CA ILE A 48 0.25 -11.48 1.92
C ILE A 48 -0.32 -10.94 0.61
N LYS A 49 -0.81 -11.81 -0.29
CA LYS A 49 -1.46 -11.40 -1.54
C LYS A 49 -2.70 -10.54 -1.28
N THR A 50 -3.50 -10.90 -0.28
CA THR A 50 -4.69 -10.13 0.08
C THR A 50 -4.29 -8.83 0.78
N LEU A 51 -3.30 -8.87 1.67
CA LEU A 51 -2.74 -7.67 2.30
C LEU A 51 -2.23 -6.67 1.24
N ALA A 52 -1.45 -7.11 0.26
CA ALA A 52 -0.94 -6.25 -0.81
C ALA A 52 -2.07 -5.54 -1.59
N LYS A 53 -3.20 -6.21 -1.81
CA LYS A 53 -4.37 -5.57 -2.40
C LYS A 53 -5.02 -4.54 -1.47
N LYS A 54 -5.17 -4.88 -0.18
CA LYS A 54 -5.82 -3.99 0.80
C LYS A 54 -4.97 -2.77 1.11
N ILE A 55 -3.63 -2.92 1.16
CA ILE A 55 -2.70 -1.82 1.42
C ILE A 55 -2.73 -0.75 0.32
N THR A 56 -3.10 -1.12 -0.91
CA THR A 56 -3.29 -0.19 -2.03
C THR A 56 -4.34 0.88 -1.73
N PHE A 57 -5.31 0.56 -0.89
CA PHE A 57 -6.40 1.47 -0.50
C PHE A 57 -6.21 2.03 0.92
N ASP A 58 -5.14 1.70 1.60
CA ASP A 58 -4.86 2.22 2.93
C ASP A 58 -4.58 3.73 2.91
N ASN A 59 -5.27 4.50 3.77
CA ASN A 59 -5.17 5.95 3.76
C ASN A 59 -3.74 6.47 4.10
N ALA A 60 -3.00 5.79 4.98
CA ALA A 60 -1.63 6.18 5.30
C ALA A 60 -0.69 5.89 4.14
N MET A 61 -0.83 4.73 3.48
CA MET A 61 -0.06 4.36 2.30
C MET A 61 -0.32 5.29 1.12
N LEU A 62 -1.59 5.65 0.88
CA LEU A 62 -1.97 6.60 -0.17
C LEU A 62 -1.34 7.99 0.02
N TYR A 63 -1.19 8.42 1.28
CA TYR A 63 -0.48 9.65 1.61
C TYR A 63 1.03 9.49 1.48
N TYR A 64 1.58 8.43 2.05
CA TYR A 64 3.03 8.23 2.15
C TYR A 64 3.72 8.13 0.80
N LEU A 65 3.08 7.46 -0.16
CA LEU A 65 3.60 7.27 -1.52
C LEU A 65 2.91 8.17 -2.57
N ASP A 66 2.24 9.23 -2.13
CA ASP A 66 1.60 10.25 -2.98
C ASP A 66 0.60 9.72 -4.01
N ASN A 67 0.07 8.50 -3.84
CA ASN A 67 -0.91 7.97 -4.78
C ASN A 67 -2.22 8.77 -4.75
N THR A 68 -2.47 9.52 -3.68
CA THR A 68 -3.61 10.43 -3.60
C THR A 68 -3.54 11.57 -4.63
N THR A 69 -2.35 11.91 -5.15
CA THR A 69 -2.17 12.89 -6.22
C THR A 69 -2.28 12.27 -7.61
N ASN A 70 -2.17 10.95 -7.71
CA ASN A 70 -2.23 10.19 -8.96
C ASN A 70 -3.61 10.37 -9.64
N ASN A 71 -3.61 10.86 -10.87
CA ASN A 71 -4.82 11.07 -11.66
C ASN A 71 -4.58 10.75 -13.14
N LYS A 72 -5.66 10.68 -13.90
CA LYS A 72 -5.66 10.29 -15.31
C LYS A 72 -4.77 11.18 -16.19
N ASP A 73 -4.78 12.49 -15.94
CA ASP A 73 -4.12 13.48 -16.78
C ASP A 73 -2.66 13.69 -16.38
N ASN A 74 -2.31 13.34 -15.13
CA ASN A 74 -0.96 13.40 -14.59
C ASN A 74 -0.70 12.17 -13.70
N PRO A 75 -0.39 11.01 -14.31
CA PRO A 75 -0.10 9.79 -13.56
C PRO A 75 1.12 9.95 -12.66
N ASN A 76 0.99 9.58 -11.39
CA ASN A 76 2.08 9.53 -10.44
C ASN A 76 2.57 8.07 -10.29
N GLU A 77 3.81 7.83 -10.66
CA GLU A 77 4.40 6.49 -10.72
C GLU A 77 4.93 6.00 -9.37
N ASN A 78 5.01 6.86 -8.34
CA ASN A 78 5.69 6.53 -7.10
C ASN A 78 5.12 5.26 -6.43
N TYR A 79 3.81 5.23 -6.20
CA TYR A 79 3.17 4.05 -5.62
C TYR A 79 3.30 2.81 -6.52
N ALA A 80 3.13 2.98 -7.84
CA ALA A 80 3.23 1.89 -8.79
C ALA A 80 4.61 1.23 -8.79
N ARG A 81 5.67 2.05 -8.71
CA ARG A 81 7.06 1.60 -8.62
C ARG A 81 7.29 0.79 -7.34
N GLU A 82 6.93 1.35 -6.20
CA GLU A 82 7.09 0.66 -4.91
C GLU A 82 6.25 -0.63 -4.84
N PHE A 83 5.04 -0.61 -5.41
CA PHE A 83 4.17 -1.80 -5.46
C PHE A 83 4.83 -2.96 -6.24
N LEU A 84 5.40 -2.69 -7.40
CA LEU A 84 6.08 -3.71 -8.19
C LEU A 84 7.44 -4.07 -7.58
N GLU A 85 8.22 -3.07 -7.15
CA GLU A 85 9.61 -3.22 -6.76
C GLU A 85 9.80 -3.80 -5.36
N LEU A 86 9.01 -3.36 -4.38
CA LEU A 86 9.19 -3.75 -2.97
C LEU A 86 8.06 -4.64 -2.46
N PHE A 87 6.82 -4.41 -2.88
CA PHE A 87 5.67 -5.05 -2.25
C PHE A 87 5.29 -6.38 -2.91
N THR A 88 5.63 -6.60 -4.20
CA THR A 88 5.13 -7.77 -4.93
C THR A 88 6.19 -8.57 -5.66
N ILE A 89 6.68 -8.14 -6.80
CA ILE A 89 7.48 -8.99 -7.72
C ILE A 89 8.98 -8.78 -7.64
N LEU A 90 9.44 -7.71 -7.00
CA LEU A 90 10.85 -7.30 -6.91
C LEU A 90 11.44 -6.92 -8.29
N LYS A 91 12.57 -6.18 -8.29
CA LYS A 91 13.23 -5.73 -9.53
C LYS A 91 13.78 -6.86 -10.39
N GLY A 92 14.50 -7.76 -9.79
CA GLY A 92 15.41 -8.63 -10.51
C GLY A 92 16.64 -7.86 -11.06
N PRO A 93 17.56 -8.52 -11.75
CA PRO A 93 18.70 -7.88 -12.43
C PRO A 93 18.24 -6.83 -13.46
N GLN A 94 19.00 -5.73 -13.52
CA GLN A 94 18.79 -4.72 -14.56
C GLN A 94 19.34 -5.22 -15.90
N ILE A 95 18.56 -5.08 -16.97
CA ILE A 95 18.92 -5.52 -18.34
C ILE A 95 19.13 -4.34 -19.30
N ALA A 96 18.55 -3.18 -18.99
CA ALA A 96 18.74 -1.92 -19.70
C ALA A 96 18.38 -0.74 -18.79
N ASN A 97 18.62 0.48 -19.23
CA ASN A 97 18.26 1.66 -18.44
C ASN A 97 16.73 1.68 -18.17
N GLY A 98 16.35 1.68 -16.89
CA GLY A 98 14.94 1.60 -16.46
C GLY A 98 14.26 0.25 -16.67
N ASN A 99 14.91 -0.73 -17.28
CA ASN A 99 14.35 -2.06 -17.54
C ASN A 99 15.01 -3.15 -16.68
N TYR A 100 14.18 -3.97 -16.06
CA TYR A 100 14.57 -5.06 -15.20
C TYR A 100 13.99 -6.39 -15.70
N THR A 101 14.51 -7.52 -15.23
CA THR A 101 14.06 -8.84 -15.70
C THR A 101 12.61 -9.15 -15.33
N LYS A 102 12.05 -8.50 -14.33
CA LYS A 102 10.68 -8.77 -13.86
C LYS A 102 9.66 -7.70 -14.25
N TYR A 103 10.09 -6.49 -14.56
CA TYR A 103 9.24 -5.40 -15.06
C TYR A 103 10.08 -4.38 -15.83
N THR A 104 9.41 -3.58 -16.63
CA THR A 104 9.98 -2.47 -17.39
C THR A 104 9.43 -1.14 -16.87
N GLU A 105 10.05 -0.03 -17.28
CA GLU A 105 9.52 1.32 -17.01
C GLU A 105 8.11 1.49 -17.59
N HIS A 106 7.83 0.89 -18.73
CA HIS A 106 6.49 0.89 -19.32
C HIS A 106 5.45 0.20 -18.41
N ASP A 107 5.80 -0.90 -17.74
CA ASP A 107 4.91 -1.59 -16.80
C ASP A 107 4.57 -0.70 -15.61
N ILE A 108 5.53 0.09 -15.10
CA ILE A 108 5.31 1.06 -14.04
C ILE A 108 4.31 2.14 -14.49
N GLN A 109 4.47 2.66 -15.70
CA GLN A 109 3.55 3.66 -16.24
C GLN A 109 2.13 3.10 -16.39
N GLN A 110 1.97 1.86 -16.86
CA GLN A 110 0.67 1.22 -16.93
C GLN A 110 0.09 0.95 -15.54
N ALA A 111 0.90 0.51 -14.59
CA ALA A 111 0.46 0.32 -13.20
C ALA A 111 0.02 1.65 -12.55
N ALA A 112 0.74 2.76 -12.80
CA ALA A 112 0.35 4.08 -12.33
C ALA A 112 -1.04 4.50 -12.85
N ARG A 113 -1.35 4.18 -14.11
CA ARG A 113 -2.69 4.41 -14.68
C ARG A 113 -3.76 3.57 -13.99
N VAL A 114 -3.46 2.29 -13.69
CA VAL A 114 -4.38 1.41 -12.95
C VAL A 114 -4.65 1.94 -11.54
N PHE A 115 -3.64 2.49 -10.86
CA PHE A 115 -3.79 3.06 -9.52
C PHE A 115 -4.29 4.51 -9.51
N SER A 116 -4.52 5.12 -10.68
CA SER A 116 -5.05 6.48 -10.75
C SER A 116 -6.47 6.55 -10.19
N GLY A 117 -6.84 7.70 -9.61
CA GLY A 117 -8.18 7.92 -9.06
C GLY A 117 -8.46 7.24 -7.70
N ILE A 118 -7.48 6.55 -7.09
CA ILE A 118 -7.59 6.10 -5.71
C ILE A 118 -7.20 7.26 -4.80
N LYS A 119 -8.13 7.67 -3.92
CA LYS A 119 -7.99 8.87 -3.08
C LYS A 119 -8.15 8.52 -1.60
N VAL A 120 -7.50 9.31 -0.77
CA VAL A 120 -7.72 9.28 0.68
C VAL A 120 -9.17 9.66 1.00
N LYS A 121 -9.78 8.99 1.98
CA LYS A 121 -11.09 9.32 2.53
C LYS A 121 -10.92 10.02 3.89
N PRO A 122 -11.01 11.37 3.93
CA PRO A 122 -10.59 12.15 5.11
C PRO A 122 -11.41 11.92 6.38
N ASN A 123 -12.70 11.58 6.25
CA ASN A 123 -13.62 11.31 7.34
C ASN A 123 -13.64 9.84 7.79
N ARG A 124 -12.91 8.96 7.07
CA ARG A 124 -12.76 7.54 7.42
C ARG A 124 -14.08 6.77 7.53
N ASP A 125 -15.11 7.17 6.80
CA ASP A 125 -16.44 6.55 6.80
C ASP A 125 -16.58 5.42 5.76
N ASN A 126 -15.56 5.20 4.93
CA ASN A 126 -15.48 4.10 3.99
C ASN A 126 -14.83 2.89 4.69
N ILE A 127 -15.65 1.93 5.08
CA ILE A 127 -15.22 0.79 5.92
C ILE A 127 -15.14 -0.47 5.07
N ASP A 128 -14.02 -1.17 5.14
CA ASP A 128 -13.82 -2.47 4.50
C ASP A 128 -14.64 -3.55 5.23
N ASN A 129 -15.49 -4.25 4.50
CA ASN A 129 -16.40 -5.25 5.07
C ASN A 129 -15.68 -6.46 5.66
N ASP A 130 -14.49 -6.80 5.15
CA ASP A 130 -13.75 -7.98 5.62
C ASP A 130 -13.00 -7.68 6.92
N THR A 131 -12.44 -6.47 7.04
CA THR A 131 -11.53 -6.09 8.13
C THR A 131 -12.16 -5.16 9.17
N GLY A 132 -13.24 -4.46 8.82
CA GLY A 132 -13.82 -3.40 9.64
C GLY A 132 -12.91 -2.17 9.79
N ILE A 133 -11.96 -1.98 8.87
CA ILE A 133 -10.97 -0.91 8.92
C ILE A 133 -11.30 0.15 7.87
N PRO A 134 -11.20 1.45 8.21
CA PRO A 134 -11.34 2.52 7.24
C PRO A 134 -10.30 2.45 6.12
N TYR A 135 -10.71 2.71 4.88
CA TYR A 135 -9.83 2.72 3.71
C TYR A 135 -10.16 3.89 2.77
N GLY A 136 -9.31 4.09 1.76
CA GLY A 136 -9.47 5.13 0.73
C GLY A 136 -10.66 4.89 -0.20
N LEU A 137 -10.92 5.87 -1.03
CA LEU A 137 -11.99 5.82 -2.03
C LEU A 137 -11.41 5.59 -3.41
N SER A 138 -11.97 4.66 -4.17
CA SER A 138 -11.72 4.57 -5.62
C SER A 138 -12.75 5.43 -6.35
N LEU A 139 -12.27 6.37 -7.17
CA LEU A 139 -13.10 7.16 -8.09
C LEU A 139 -13.24 6.48 -9.46
N ILE A 140 -12.58 5.34 -9.65
CA ILE A 140 -12.71 4.52 -10.85
C ILE A 140 -13.96 3.67 -10.68
N HIS A 141 -15.03 4.04 -11.37
CA HIS A 141 -16.14 3.14 -11.57
C HIS A 141 -15.69 2.08 -12.58
N ILE A 142 -15.41 0.89 -12.05
CA ILE A 142 -15.26 -0.32 -12.87
C ILE A 142 -16.65 -0.87 -13.15
#